data_7ad3da0ee2e148787988433ab96fbc2e
#
_entry.id   7ad3da0ee2e148787988433ab96fbc2e
#
_cell.length_a   1.000
_cell.length_b   1.000
_cell.length_c   1.000
_cell.angle_alpha   90.00
_cell.angle_beta   90.00
_cell.angle_gamma   90.00
#
_symmetry.space_group_name_H-M   'P 1'
#
loop_
_entity.id
_entity.type
_entity.pdbx_description
1 polymer ?
#
loop_
_entity_poly.entity_id
_entity_poly.type
_entity_poly.pdbx_seq_one_letter_code
_entity_poly.pdbx_strand_id
1 'polypeptide(L)'
;MSHIKSFKFVYYTSMEDAKMQVAKLAYDFIKAEINENTVLGIGTGSTTNCFIEVLKQLKPIFKTAVSSSKETSSILKDANIKVSDINEINKIDFYIDGADE
;
A
#
# COMPACT_ATOMS: atom_id res chain seq x y z
N MET A 1 0.23 14.03 -18.71
CA MET A 1 1.41 13.50 -17.98
C MET A 1 1.01 13.06 -16.59
N SER A 2 1.35 11.87 -16.25
CA SER A 2 0.97 11.38 -14.94
C SER A 2 1.99 11.80 -13.89
N HIS A 3 1.49 12.02 -12.69
CA HIS A 3 2.32 12.35 -11.54
C HIS A 3 2.25 11.16 -10.60
N ILE A 4 3.40 10.59 -10.32
CA ILE A 4 3.48 9.47 -9.40
C ILE A 4 4.20 9.95 -8.15
N LYS A 5 3.51 9.86 -7.03
CA LYS A 5 4.13 10.08 -5.74
C LYS A 5 4.53 8.74 -5.19
N SER A 6 5.81 8.59 -4.93
CA SER A 6 6.33 7.36 -4.36
C SER A 6 6.51 7.56 -2.89
N PHE A 7 6.00 6.65 -2.12
CA PHE A 7 6.23 6.63 -0.69
C PHE A 7 6.94 5.34 -0.35
N LYS A 8 8.18 5.47 0.09
CA LYS A 8 9.00 4.33 0.43
C LYS A 8 9.51 4.51 1.84
N PHE A 9 9.34 3.51 2.67
CA PHE A 9 9.83 3.60 4.02
C PHE A 9 10.68 2.39 4.33
N VAL A 10 11.65 2.61 5.23
CA VAL A 10 12.62 1.61 5.64
C VAL A 10 12.58 1.51 7.15
N TYR A 11 12.68 0.31 7.65
CA TYR A 11 12.78 0.12 9.07
C TYR A 11 13.83 -0.94 9.36
N TYR A 12 14.37 -0.87 10.56
CA TYR A 12 15.47 -1.75 10.94
C TYR A 12 15.14 -2.48 12.22
N THR A 13 14.13 -3.28 12.17
CA THR A 13 13.75 -4.06 13.33
C THR A 13 13.23 -5.40 12.88
N SER A 14 13.44 -6.39 13.71
CA SER A 14 12.90 -7.72 13.48
C SER A 14 11.62 -7.95 14.26
N MET A 15 11.12 -6.96 14.96
CA MET A 15 9.95 -7.13 15.80
C MET A 15 8.69 -6.87 15.02
N GLU A 16 7.74 -7.81 15.13
CA GLU A 16 6.48 -7.70 14.40
C GLU A 16 5.70 -6.47 14.80
N ASP A 17 5.72 -6.14 16.09
CA ASP A 17 4.98 -4.96 16.56
C ASP A 17 5.49 -3.69 15.88
N ALA A 18 6.80 -3.60 15.68
CA ALA A 18 7.36 -2.42 15.05
C ALA A 18 6.96 -2.33 13.58
N LYS A 19 6.82 -3.48 12.89
CA LYS A 19 6.37 -3.47 11.51
C LYS A 19 4.96 -2.90 11.39
N MET A 20 4.09 -3.28 12.31
CA MET A 20 2.73 -2.75 12.31
C MET A 20 2.72 -1.27 12.63
N GLN A 21 3.54 -0.82 13.58
CA GLN A 21 3.64 0.59 13.90
C GLN A 21 4.13 1.40 12.72
N VAL A 22 5.14 0.90 12.00
CA VAL A 22 5.65 1.57 10.82
C VAL A 22 4.56 1.66 9.75
N ALA A 23 3.79 0.59 9.58
CA ALA A 23 2.70 0.59 8.60
C ALA A 23 1.64 1.64 8.96
N LYS A 24 1.32 1.76 10.23
CA LYS A 24 0.35 2.77 10.68
C LYS A 24 0.87 4.18 10.46
N LEU A 25 2.15 4.40 10.72
CA LEU A 25 2.75 5.70 10.46
C LEU A 25 2.72 6.04 8.99
N ALA A 26 3.01 5.07 8.13
CA ALA A 26 2.93 5.28 6.70
C ALA A 26 1.52 5.67 6.28
N TYR A 27 0.53 4.98 6.82
CA TYR A 27 -0.85 5.31 6.52
C TYR A 27 -1.20 6.71 7.02
N ASP A 28 -0.80 7.05 8.23
CA ASP A 28 -1.07 8.38 8.78
C ASP A 28 -0.45 9.47 7.94
N PHE A 29 0.70 9.17 7.33
CA PHE A 29 1.40 10.14 6.51
C PHE A 29 0.61 10.49 5.24
N ILE A 30 -0.11 9.53 4.68
CA ILE A 30 -0.79 9.72 3.40
C ILE A 30 -2.30 9.89 3.54
N LYS A 31 -2.87 9.57 4.70
CA LYS A 31 -4.33 9.46 4.84
C LYS A 31 -5.07 10.74 4.49
N ALA A 32 -4.46 11.89 4.75
CA ALA A 32 -5.11 13.17 4.48
C ALA A 32 -5.24 13.45 2.99
N GLU A 33 -4.46 12.76 2.16
CA GLU A 33 -4.48 12.96 0.72
C GLU A 33 -5.21 11.86 -0.03
N ILE A 34 -5.66 10.83 0.67
CA ILE A 34 -6.40 9.73 0.04
C ILE A 34 -7.83 10.16 -0.20
N ASN A 35 -8.33 9.91 -1.41
CA ASN A 35 -9.72 10.17 -1.75
C ASN A 35 -10.18 9.11 -2.74
N GLU A 36 -11.40 9.28 -3.22
CA GLU A 36 -12.05 8.28 -4.07
C GLU A 36 -11.36 8.09 -5.43
N ASN A 37 -10.46 8.99 -5.79
CA ASN A 37 -9.73 8.90 -7.06
C ASN A 37 -8.31 8.39 -6.87
N THR A 38 -7.91 8.13 -5.65
CA THR A 38 -6.53 7.75 -5.35
C THR A 38 -6.24 6.33 -5.79
N VAL A 39 -5.10 6.14 -6.43
CA VAL A 39 -4.58 4.82 -6.81
C VAL A 39 -3.36 4.54 -5.94
N LEU A 40 -3.40 3.40 -5.26
CA LEU A 40 -2.31 2.98 -4.39
C LEU A 40 -1.53 1.85 -5.05
N GLY A 41 -0.24 2.06 -5.21
CA GLY A 41 0.64 0.97 -5.63
C GLY A 41 1.21 0.29 -4.40
N ILE A 42 1.17 -1.02 -4.38
CA ILE A 42 1.60 -1.80 -3.23
C ILE A 42 2.74 -2.73 -3.65
N GLY A 43 3.87 -2.58 -2.99
CA GLY A 43 5.03 -3.42 -3.27
C GLY A 43 4.93 -4.78 -2.60
N THR A 44 6.07 -5.33 -2.24
CA THR A 44 6.14 -6.67 -1.64
C THR A 44 6.81 -6.58 -0.28
N GLY A 45 6.76 -7.68 0.45
CA GLY A 45 7.47 -7.78 1.71
C GLY A 45 6.53 -7.73 2.90
N SER A 46 7.06 -8.07 4.06
CA SER A 46 6.25 -8.18 5.26
C SER A 46 5.73 -6.82 5.73
N THR A 47 6.48 -5.76 5.49
CA THR A 47 6.04 -4.43 5.89
C THR A 47 4.82 -4.00 5.08
N THR A 48 4.83 -4.27 3.77
CA THR A 48 3.67 -3.93 2.95
C THR A 48 2.48 -4.78 3.32
N ASN A 49 2.69 -6.02 3.75
CA ASN A 49 1.59 -6.85 4.23
C ASN A 49 0.95 -6.24 5.46
N CYS A 50 1.75 -5.64 6.35
CA CYS A 50 1.20 -4.93 7.51
C CYS A 50 0.41 -3.71 7.07
N PHE A 51 0.87 -3.01 6.04
CA PHE A 51 0.15 -1.86 5.51
C PHE A 51 -1.22 -2.29 4.96
N ILE A 52 -1.27 -3.43 4.28
CA ILE A 52 -2.54 -3.98 3.79
C ILE A 52 -3.47 -4.27 4.95
N GLU A 53 -2.92 -4.79 6.04
CA GLU A 53 -3.74 -5.05 7.23
C GLU A 53 -4.33 -3.76 7.80
N VAL A 54 -3.56 -2.68 7.78
CA VAL A 54 -4.06 -1.37 8.20
C VAL A 54 -5.21 -0.93 7.30
N LEU A 55 -5.06 -1.08 5.99
CA LEU A 55 -6.13 -0.75 5.05
C LEU A 55 -7.37 -1.58 5.32
N LYS A 56 -7.18 -2.87 5.62
CA LYS A 56 -8.29 -3.75 5.90
C LYS A 56 -9.06 -3.31 7.14
N GLN A 57 -8.35 -2.86 8.17
CA GLN A 57 -8.97 -2.45 9.42
C GLN A 57 -9.65 -1.09 9.31
N LEU A 58 -9.02 -0.14 8.65
CA LEU A 58 -9.50 1.24 8.63
C LEU A 58 -10.41 1.55 7.45
N LYS A 59 -10.34 0.74 6.41
CA LYS A 59 -11.23 0.82 5.25
C LYS A 59 -11.33 2.22 4.67
N PRO A 60 -10.20 2.85 4.34
CA PRO A 60 -10.27 4.16 3.70
C PRO A 60 -10.87 4.05 2.31
N ILE A 61 -11.43 5.15 1.84
CA ILE A 61 -12.00 5.18 0.50
C ILE A 61 -10.92 5.59 -0.49
N PHE A 62 -10.65 4.73 -1.46
CA PHE A 62 -9.74 5.05 -2.55
C PHE A 62 -10.18 4.25 -3.77
N LYS A 63 -9.64 4.61 -4.93
CA LYS A 63 -10.15 4.06 -6.17
C LYS A 63 -9.79 2.59 -6.34
N THR A 64 -8.51 2.29 -6.24
CA THR A 64 -8.05 0.92 -6.47
C THR A 64 -6.59 0.80 -6.04
N ALA A 65 -6.17 -0.44 -5.86
CA ALA A 65 -4.77 -0.76 -5.61
C ALA A 65 -4.21 -1.51 -6.81
N VAL A 66 -2.91 -1.37 -7.03
CA VAL A 66 -2.21 -2.13 -8.07
C VAL A 66 -0.94 -2.71 -7.48
N SER A 67 -0.55 -3.86 -7.99
CA SER A 67 0.71 -4.48 -7.60
C SER A 67 1.22 -5.34 -8.73
N SER A 68 2.53 -5.39 -8.88
CA SER A 68 3.16 -6.28 -9.85
C SER A 68 3.35 -7.68 -9.31
N SER A 69 3.10 -7.88 -8.02
CA SER A 69 3.28 -9.17 -7.37
C SER A 69 1.96 -9.91 -7.29
N LYS A 70 1.95 -11.15 -7.76
CA LYS A 70 0.74 -11.97 -7.69
C LYS A 70 0.38 -12.26 -6.23
N GLU A 71 1.38 -12.47 -5.41
CA GLU A 71 1.15 -12.74 -4.00
C GLU A 71 0.49 -11.55 -3.31
N THR A 72 1.03 -10.36 -3.53
CA THR A 72 0.45 -9.15 -2.95
C THR A 72 -0.96 -8.92 -3.47
N SER A 73 -1.18 -9.13 -4.76
CA SER A 73 -2.53 -8.98 -5.33
C SER A 73 -3.52 -9.92 -4.66
N SER A 74 -3.09 -11.14 -4.37
CA SER A 74 -3.95 -12.11 -3.71
C SER A 74 -4.29 -11.65 -2.29
N ILE A 75 -3.30 -11.13 -1.57
CA ILE A 75 -3.52 -10.64 -0.20
C ILE A 75 -4.50 -9.47 -0.21
N LEU A 76 -4.35 -8.57 -1.17
CA LEU A 76 -5.26 -7.43 -1.29
C LEU A 76 -6.69 -7.90 -1.55
N LYS A 77 -6.87 -8.86 -2.45
CA LYS A 77 -8.19 -9.38 -2.76
C LYS A 77 -8.81 -10.08 -1.55
N ASP A 78 -8.00 -10.81 -0.80
CA ASP A 78 -8.48 -11.45 0.41
C ASP A 78 -8.92 -10.44 1.46
N ALA A 79 -8.37 -9.24 1.40
CA ALA A 79 -8.76 -8.16 2.31
C ALA A 79 -9.93 -7.34 1.77
N ASN A 80 -10.56 -7.79 0.69
CA ASN A 80 -11.67 -7.12 0.03
C ASN A 80 -11.28 -5.75 -0.53
N ILE A 81 -10.04 -5.64 -0.98
CA ILE A 81 -9.55 -4.42 -1.61
C ILE A 81 -9.55 -4.63 -3.11
N LYS A 82 -10.10 -3.66 -3.83
CA LYS A 82 -10.14 -3.74 -5.28
C LYS A 82 -8.72 -3.65 -5.83
N VAL A 83 -8.40 -4.58 -6.73
CA VAL A 83 -7.09 -4.62 -7.39
C VAL A 83 -7.31 -4.47 -8.88
N SER A 84 -6.57 -3.55 -9.50
CA SER A 84 -6.64 -3.35 -10.95
C SER A 84 -5.35 -3.82 -11.60
N ASP A 85 -5.43 -4.13 -12.89
CA ASP A 85 -4.28 -4.46 -13.68
C ASP A 85 -3.43 -3.20 -13.85
N ILE A 86 -2.14 -3.31 -13.56
CA ILE A 86 -1.25 -2.16 -13.64
C ILE A 86 -1.24 -1.57 -15.05
N ASN A 87 -1.49 -2.40 -16.07
CA ASN A 87 -1.52 -1.94 -17.45
C ASN A 87 -2.75 -1.08 -17.76
N GLU A 88 -3.74 -1.08 -16.89
CA GLU A 88 -4.96 -0.30 -17.07
C GLU A 88 -4.92 1.01 -16.29
N ILE A 89 -3.82 1.26 -15.58
CA ILE A 89 -3.71 2.40 -14.69
C ILE A 89 -2.84 3.47 -15.34
N ASN A 90 -3.33 4.70 -15.35
CA ASN A 90 -2.58 5.82 -15.93
C ASN A 90 -1.67 6.50 -14.93
N LYS A 91 -1.97 6.37 -13.66
CA LYS A 91 -1.17 7.01 -12.63
C LYS A 91 -1.25 6.20 -11.34
N ILE A 92 -0.24 6.36 -10.52
CA ILE A 92 -0.21 5.85 -9.16
C ILE A 92 0.06 7.05 -8.27
N ASP A 93 -0.81 7.32 -7.32
CA ASP A 93 -0.65 8.48 -6.46
C ASP A 93 0.36 8.24 -5.35
N PHE A 94 0.33 7.05 -4.77
CA PHE A 94 1.28 6.67 -3.72
C PHE A 94 1.72 5.25 -3.97
N TYR A 95 3.01 5.02 -3.84
CA TYR A 95 3.55 3.68 -3.95
C TYR A 95 4.13 3.29 -2.60
N ILE A 96 3.56 2.26 -2.02
CA ILE A 96 3.95 1.79 -0.68
C ILE A 96 4.85 0.59 -0.86
N ASP A 97 6.07 0.72 -0.38
CA ASP A 97 7.04 -0.35 -0.53
C ASP A 97 7.92 -0.39 0.70
N GLY A 98 8.09 -1.56 1.24
CA GLY A 98 8.97 -1.75 2.38
C GLY A 98 10.32 -2.25 1.89
N ALA A 99 11.38 -1.67 2.40
CA ALA A 99 12.72 -2.15 2.09
C ALA A 99 13.07 -3.24 3.09
N ASP A 100 13.04 -4.47 2.62
CA ASP A 100 13.44 -5.62 3.43
C ASP A 100 14.88 -5.95 3.12
N GLU A 101 15.59 -6.37 4.13
CA GLU A 101 16.97 -6.85 3.93
C GLU A 101 17.03 -8.32 3.78
#